data_5ecdcc43dc25469f77e957870c718082
#
_entry.id   5ecdcc43dc25469f77e957870c718082
#
_cell.length_a   1.000
_cell.length_b   1.000
_cell.length_c   1.000
_cell.angle_alpha   90.00
_cell.angle_beta   90.00
_cell.angle_gamma   90.00
#
_symmetry.space_group_name_H-M   'P 1'
#
loop_
_entity.id
_entity.type
_entity.pdbx_description
1 polymer ?
#
loop_
_entity_poly.entity_id
_entity_poly.type
_entity_poly.pdbx_seq_one_letter_code
_entity_poly.pdbx_strand_id
1 'polypeptide(L)'
;MTHSASSTPDAARVPLVLSYGQSRPVVSETAFVAPNATLVGDVSVGAGAGIFYGAVVRGDRSPLRIGANSNLQDNVTVHSDP
;
A
#
# COMPACT_ATOMS: atom_id res chain seq x y z
N MET A 1 24.65 20.99 3.20
CA MET A 1 24.56 20.28 3.08
C MET A 1 24.02 19.72 2.77
N THR A 2 24.05 19.44 2.41
CA THR A 2 23.65 18.84 1.95
C THR A 2 23.19 18.01 2.05
N HIS A 3 22.94 17.86 1.91
CA HIS A 3 22.60 17.07 1.93
C HIS A 3 22.28 16.23 1.87
N SER A 4 22.47 16.40 1.80
CA SER A 4 22.28 15.42 1.70
C SER A 4 21.94 14.75 1.91
N ALA A 5 22.16 15.66 1.99
CA ALA A 5 21.89 14.64 2.38
C ALA A 5 20.94 13.73 2.28
N SER A 6 20.08 13.89 2.32
CA SER A 6 19.40 12.75 2.09
C SER A 6 19.95 12.03 0.93
N SER A 7 20.58 11.03 1.22
CA SER A 7 21.23 10.28 0.20
C SER A 7 20.31 9.28 -0.46
N THR A 8 19.09 9.07 0.03
CA THR A 8 18.20 8.06 -0.53
C THR A 8 17.27 8.71 -1.54
N PRO A 9 17.37 8.38 -2.84
CA PRO A 9 16.46 8.91 -3.84
C PRO A 9 15.03 8.45 -3.55
N ASP A 10 14.05 9.27 -3.89
CA ASP A 10 12.65 8.91 -3.70
C ASP A 10 12.31 7.63 -4.44
N ALA A 11 12.90 7.41 -5.63
CA ALA A 11 12.63 6.21 -6.40
C ALA A 11 13.08 4.92 -5.71
N ALA A 12 14.00 5.02 -4.74
CA ALA A 12 14.46 3.85 -4.00
C ALA A 12 13.54 3.50 -2.84
N ARG A 13 12.58 4.35 -2.51
CA ARG A 13 11.65 4.08 -1.44
C ARG A 13 10.41 3.40 -2.00
N VAL A 14 10.02 2.32 -1.38
CA VAL A 14 8.87 1.54 -1.83
C VAL A 14 7.95 1.30 -0.65
N PRO A 15 6.67 1.07 -0.91
CA PRO A 15 5.74 0.75 0.17
C PRO A 15 6.11 -0.55 0.86
N LEU A 16 5.67 -0.68 2.08
CA LEU A 16 5.86 -1.91 2.85
C LEU A 16 4.76 -2.88 2.45
N VAL A 17 5.14 -3.98 1.81
CA VAL A 17 4.20 -4.99 1.34
C VAL A 17 4.53 -6.28 2.05
N LEU A 18 3.64 -6.73 2.92
CA LEU A 18 3.90 -7.85 3.81
C LEU A 18 2.92 -8.98 3.55
N SER A 19 3.45 -10.21 3.52
CA SER A 19 2.62 -11.40 3.51
C SER A 19 2.04 -11.65 4.89
N TYR A 20 0.87 -12.26 4.92
CA TYR A 20 0.29 -12.78 6.15
C TYR A 20 -0.17 -14.20 5.86
N GLY A 21 0.43 -15.17 6.54
CA GLY A 21 0.22 -16.57 6.17
C GLY A 21 0.71 -16.81 4.75
N GLN A 22 -0.16 -17.32 3.90
CA GLN A 22 0.16 -17.55 2.49
C GLN A 22 -0.36 -16.46 1.58
N SER A 23 -0.96 -15.43 2.14
CA SER A 23 -1.53 -14.33 1.36
C SER A 23 -0.56 -13.19 1.27
N ARG A 24 -0.50 -12.59 0.07
CA ARG A 24 0.35 -11.43 -0.18
C ARG A 24 -0.43 -10.43 -1.01
N PRO A 25 -0.28 -9.14 -0.75
CA PRO A 25 -0.98 -8.13 -1.53
C PRO A 25 -0.66 -8.23 -3.02
N VAL A 26 -1.67 -8.01 -3.83
CA VAL A 26 -1.57 -7.96 -5.29
C VAL A 26 -1.99 -6.58 -5.74
N VAL A 27 -1.10 -5.87 -6.40
CA VAL A 27 -1.32 -4.48 -6.79
C VAL A 27 -1.26 -4.38 -8.30
N SER A 28 -2.28 -3.76 -8.91
CA SER A 28 -2.28 -3.52 -10.34
C SER A 28 -1.10 -2.61 -10.71
N GLU A 29 -0.53 -2.85 -11.90
CA GLU A 29 0.58 -2.04 -12.39
C GLU A 29 0.22 -0.57 -12.55
N THR A 30 -1.06 -0.26 -12.74
CA THR A 30 -1.49 1.11 -12.94
C THR A 30 -1.96 1.79 -11.65
N ALA A 31 -1.92 1.07 -10.53
CA ALA A 31 -2.27 1.66 -9.24
C ALA A 31 -1.10 2.46 -8.69
N PHE A 32 -1.42 3.51 -7.95
CA PHE A 32 -0.42 4.27 -7.20
C PHE A 32 -0.44 3.82 -5.74
N VAL A 33 0.73 3.43 -5.23
CA VAL A 33 0.87 3.13 -3.81
C VAL A 33 2.03 3.97 -3.29
N ALA A 34 1.72 4.83 -2.33
CA ALA A 34 2.72 5.76 -1.81
C ALA A 34 3.87 5.01 -1.14
N PRO A 35 5.08 5.57 -1.16
CA PRO A 35 6.27 4.86 -0.64
C PRO A 35 6.23 4.61 0.86
N ASN A 36 5.37 5.28 1.61
CA ASN A 36 5.22 5.01 3.05
C ASN A 36 3.88 4.37 3.39
N ALA A 37 3.18 3.82 2.42
CA ALA A 37 1.98 3.03 2.69
C ALA A 37 2.37 1.61 3.09
N THR A 38 1.46 0.94 3.78
CA THR A 38 1.67 -0.43 4.24
C THR A 38 0.50 -1.30 3.78
N LEU A 39 0.81 -2.40 3.12
CA LEU A 39 -0.18 -3.37 2.68
C LEU A 39 0.17 -4.72 3.31
N VAL A 40 -0.81 -5.37 3.93
CA VAL A 40 -0.58 -6.63 4.64
C VAL A 40 -1.63 -7.66 4.23
N GLY A 41 -1.18 -8.83 3.82
CA GLY A 41 -2.04 -9.98 3.66
C GLY A 41 -2.84 -9.98 2.36
N ASP A 42 -4.06 -10.46 2.43
CA ASP A 42 -4.90 -10.66 1.27
C ASP A 42 -5.58 -9.36 0.86
N VAL A 43 -4.81 -8.52 0.17
CA VAL A 43 -5.25 -7.21 -0.32
C VAL A 43 -5.09 -7.20 -1.83
N SER A 44 -6.12 -6.79 -2.54
CA SER A 44 -6.04 -6.57 -3.98
C SER A 44 -6.30 -5.10 -4.26
N VAL A 45 -5.42 -4.47 -5.03
CA VAL A 45 -5.56 -3.06 -5.41
C VAL A 45 -5.78 -2.99 -6.90
N GLY A 46 -6.93 -2.48 -7.31
CA GLY A 46 -7.36 -2.47 -8.69
C GLY A 46 -6.67 -1.41 -9.54
N ALA A 47 -6.89 -1.51 -10.86
CA ALA A 47 -6.29 -0.60 -11.82
C ALA A 47 -6.68 0.85 -11.54
N GLY A 48 -5.72 1.74 -11.60
CA GLY A 48 -5.96 3.17 -11.42
C GLY A 48 -6.27 3.59 -9.99
N ALA A 49 -6.24 2.66 -9.03
CA ALA A 49 -6.50 2.99 -7.64
C ALA A 49 -5.31 3.72 -7.04
N GLY A 50 -5.57 4.49 -5.98
CA GLY A 50 -4.53 5.22 -5.26
C GLY A 50 -4.55 4.89 -3.78
N ILE A 51 -3.42 4.48 -3.26
CA ILE A 51 -3.22 4.27 -1.83
C ILE A 51 -2.21 5.32 -1.38
N PHE A 52 -2.67 6.31 -0.65
CA PHE A 52 -1.87 7.50 -0.42
C PHE A 52 -1.00 7.40 0.83
N TYR A 53 -0.40 8.52 1.20
CA TYR A 53 0.73 8.54 2.13
C TYR A 53 0.33 8.15 3.54
N GLY A 54 1.06 7.21 4.12
CA GLY A 54 0.81 6.76 5.49
C GLY A 54 -0.38 5.83 5.64
N ALA A 55 -1.07 5.49 4.54
CA ALA A 55 -2.22 4.58 4.62
C ALA A 55 -1.76 3.17 5.01
N VAL A 56 -2.59 2.49 5.77
CA VAL A 56 -2.35 1.12 6.20
C VAL A 56 -3.55 0.27 5.80
N VAL A 57 -3.32 -0.78 5.02
CA VAL A 57 -4.38 -1.65 4.52
C VAL A 57 -4.04 -3.07 4.95
N ARG A 58 -4.85 -3.64 5.83
CA ARG A 58 -4.58 -4.96 6.40
C ARG A 58 -5.68 -5.94 6.07
N GLY A 59 -5.38 -6.88 5.17
CA GLY A 59 -6.26 -7.99 4.86
C GLY A 59 -5.81 -9.27 5.56
N ASP A 60 -5.60 -9.17 6.86
CA ASP A 60 -5.04 -10.28 7.63
C ASP A 60 -6.11 -11.17 8.26
N ARG A 61 -7.36 -10.76 8.30
CA ARG A 61 -8.46 -11.57 8.84
C ARG A 61 -9.41 -12.04 7.74
N SER A 62 -9.58 -11.23 6.71
CA SER A 62 -10.37 -11.59 5.54
C SER A 62 -9.90 -10.75 4.37
N PRO A 63 -10.26 -11.14 3.14
CA PRO A 63 -9.79 -10.41 1.96
C PRO A 63 -10.29 -8.96 1.92
N LEU A 64 -9.41 -8.07 1.45
CA LEU A 64 -9.76 -6.69 1.17
C LEU A 64 -9.56 -6.42 -0.32
N ARG A 65 -10.54 -5.82 -0.95
CA ARG A 65 -10.48 -5.50 -2.38
C ARG A 65 -10.67 -4.00 -2.54
N ILE A 66 -9.65 -3.34 -3.05
CA ILE A 66 -9.72 -1.93 -3.38
C ILE A 66 -10.04 -1.86 -4.86
N GLY A 67 -11.23 -1.38 -5.18
CA GLY A 67 -11.72 -1.38 -6.56
C GLY A 67 -10.93 -0.45 -7.46
N ALA A 68 -11.07 -0.66 -8.78
CA ALA A 68 -10.43 0.19 -9.76
C ALA A 68 -10.82 1.65 -9.54
N ASN A 69 -9.85 2.54 -9.66
CA ASN A 69 -10.01 3.99 -9.54
C ASN A 69 -10.47 4.48 -8.17
N SER A 70 -10.44 3.60 -7.15
CA SER A 70 -10.74 4.01 -5.78
C SER A 70 -9.51 4.63 -5.14
N ASN A 71 -9.73 5.52 -4.17
CA ASN A 71 -8.61 6.18 -3.47
C ASN A 71 -8.74 5.98 -1.97
N LEU A 72 -7.62 5.66 -1.34
CA LEU A 72 -7.48 5.72 0.12
C LEU A 72 -6.57 6.89 0.43
N GLN A 73 -7.09 7.85 1.15
CA GLN A 73 -6.40 9.12 1.40
C GLN A 73 -5.30 8.94 2.45
N ASP A 74 -4.56 10.02 2.70
CA ASP A 74 -3.45 10.00 3.63
C ASP A 74 -3.89 9.50 5.00
N ASN A 75 -3.07 8.64 5.59
CA ASN A 75 -3.22 8.13 6.96
C ASN A 75 -4.50 7.33 7.22
N VAL A 76 -5.19 6.91 6.16
CA VAL A 76 -6.37 6.05 6.32
C VAL A 76 -5.92 4.67 6.74
N THR A 77 -6.65 4.07 7.67
CA THR A 77 -6.41 2.69 8.07
C THR A 77 -7.64 1.86 7.69
N VAL A 78 -7.41 0.79 6.93
CA VAL A 78 -8.45 -0.16 6.55
C VAL A 78 -8.06 -1.52 7.08
N HIS A 79 -8.97 -2.13 7.81
CA HIS A 79 -8.70 -3.41 8.45
C HIS A 79 -9.90 -4.32 8.24
N SER A 80 -9.61 -5.55 7.83
CA SER A 80 -10.67 -6.53 7.59
C SER A 80 -10.95 -7.33 8.85
N ASP A 81 -12.23 -7.61 9.08
CA ASP A 81 -12.67 -8.53 10.11
C ASP A 81 -13.28 -9.77 9.46
N PRO A 82 -13.27 -10.89 10.17
CA PRO A 82 -13.86 -12.10 9.62
C PRO A 82 -15.33 -11.96 9.31
#